data_c0e622e1efd8a2d8b8854450bf1ce360
#
_entry.id   c0e622e1efd8a2d8b8854450bf1ce360
#
_cell.length_a   1.000
_cell.length_b   1.000
_cell.length_c   1.000
_cell.angle_alpha   90.00
_cell.angle_beta   90.00
_cell.angle_gamma   90.00
#
_symmetry.space_group_name_H-M   'P 1'
#
loop_
_entity.id
_entity.type
_entity.pdbx_description
1 polymer ?
#
loop_
_entity_poly.entity_id
_entity_poly.type
_entity_poly.pdbx_seq_one_letter_code
_entity_poly.pdbx_strand_id
1 'polypeptide(L)'
;MRRSFVIALAVALVGAMTLGAVASSASRPHKPAKNIVQTAVAAGSFKTLVKLVKQAGLAGALAAPGPLTVFAPTDAAFAKVPKGTLAALAKDKAKLKAVLLYHVVSGRFTAAHALKQKSLTTLGGGTLTIGTRHGKVYVNRARVIKANVMASNGVIHVINRVLIPAS
;
A
#
# COMPACT_ATOMS: atom_id res chain seq x y z
N MET A 1 -18.07 -82.62 13.14
CA MET A 1 -17.75 -82.06 13.28
C MET A 1 -17.15 -81.07 12.96
N ARG A 2 -16.90 -80.50 12.68
CA ARG A 2 -16.40 -79.55 12.38
C ARG A 2 -16.60 -78.49 11.93
N ARG A 3 -16.49 -77.80 12.03
CA ARG A 3 -16.64 -76.69 11.68
C ARG A 3 -16.06 -75.70 11.32
N SER A 4 -15.83 -75.30 11.02
CA SER A 4 -15.39 -74.40 10.44
C SER A 4 -15.62 -73.23 10.42
N PHE A 5 -15.41 -72.53 10.48
CA PHE A 5 -15.43 -71.35 10.36
C PHE A 5 -14.94 -70.41 9.83
N VAL A 6 -15.03 -69.95 9.51
CA VAL A 6 -14.90 -69.10 8.91
C VAL A 6 -14.97 -67.90 9.13
N ILE A 7 -14.50 -67.24 9.16
CA ILE A 7 -14.35 -66.16 9.23
C ILE A 7 -14.02 -65.29 8.52
N ALA A 8 -14.44 -64.81 8.22
CA ALA A 8 -14.49 -63.96 7.56
C ALA A 8 -14.10 -62.76 7.86
N LEU A 9 -13.65 -62.36 7.75
CA LEU A 9 -13.33 -61.36 7.80
C LEU A 9 -13.27 -60.37 7.18
N ALA A 10 -13.41 -59.74 7.14
CA ALA A 10 -13.77 -58.86 6.79
C ALA A 10 -13.21 -57.72 6.83
N VAL A 11 -12.77 -57.48 6.60
CA VAL A 11 -12.36 -56.50 6.59
C VAL A 11 -12.39 -55.44 6.11
N ALA A 12 -12.51 -54.87 6.07
CA ALA A 12 -12.55 -53.93 5.75
C ALA A 12 -12.20 -52.96 5.63
N LEU A 13 -12.03 -52.47 5.49
CA LEU A 13 -11.82 -51.53 5.34
C LEU A 13 -11.66 -50.50 5.16
N VAL A 14 -11.52 -50.25 5.08
CA VAL A 14 -11.33 -49.32 5.03
C VAL A 14 -11.06 -48.32 4.77
N GLY A 15 -10.86 -47.95 4.69
CA GLY A 15 -10.64 -47.09 4.38
C GLY A 15 -10.58 -45.93 4.27
N ALA A 16 -10.62 -45.58 4.34
CA ALA A 16 -10.62 -44.59 4.20
C ALA A 16 -10.42 -43.53 4.05
N MET A 17 -10.22 -43.19 3.81
CA MET A 17 -10.06 -42.24 3.56
C MET A 17 -10.03 -41.19 3.43
N THR A 18 -10.01 -40.73 3.47
CA THR A 18 -10.09 -39.82 3.57
C THR A 18 -9.64 -38.79 3.34
N LEU A 19 -9.26 -38.64 3.20
CA LEU A 19 -8.75 -37.72 2.94
C LEU A 19 -8.99 -36.74 2.43
N GLY A 20 -9.16 -36.55 2.00
CA GLY A 20 -9.34 -35.59 1.26
C GLY A 20 -9.46 -34.41 1.67
N ALA A 21 -9.85 -34.30 2.52
CA ALA A 21 -10.28 -33.14 2.78
C ALA A 21 -9.49 -32.07 2.77
N VAL A 22 -8.57 -32.26 2.83
CA VAL A 22 -7.88 -31.27 2.93
C VAL A 22 -7.85 -30.30 2.10
N ALA A 23 -7.86 -30.55 1.16
CA ALA A 23 -7.62 -29.65 0.28
C ALA A 23 -8.25 -28.53 0.28
N SER A 24 -9.24 -28.61 0.59
CA SER A 24 -9.99 -27.58 0.29
C SER A 24 -9.61 -26.34 0.67
N SER A 25 -8.92 -26.29 1.53
CA SER A 25 -8.81 -25.06 1.99
C SER A 25 -8.24 -24.09 1.15
N ALA A 26 -7.65 -24.49 0.25
CA ALA A 26 -6.92 -23.54 -0.32
C ALA A 26 -7.51 -22.69 -1.18
N SER A 27 -8.54 -22.93 -1.56
CA SER A 27 -8.91 -22.30 -2.72
C SER A 27 -9.69 -21.13 -2.64
N ARG A 28 -9.55 -20.33 -1.76
CA ARG A 28 -10.23 -19.06 -1.90
C ARG A 28 -9.63 -18.29 -3.03
N PRO A 29 -10.40 -17.95 -4.01
CA PRO A 29 -9.92 -17.08 -5.03
C PRO A 29 -9.53 -15.76 -4.38
N HIS A 30 -8.29 -15.57 -4.28
CA HIS A 30 -7.78 -14.32 -3.84
C HIS A 30 -7.87 -13.39 -5.02
N LYS A 31 -8.71 -12.44 -4.89
CA LYS A 31 -8.60 -11.27 -5.74
C LYS A 31 -7.18 -10.78 -5.59
N PRO A 32 -6.43 -10.65 -6.65
CA PRO A 32 -5.09 -10.11 -6.53
C PRO A 32 -5.19 -8.76 -5.84
N ALA A 33 -4.48 -8.62 -4.77
CA ALA A 33 -4.48 -7.39 -4.03
C ALA A 33 -4.01 -6.26 -4.94
N LYS A 34 -4.73 -5.17 -4.93
CA LYS A 34 -4.38 -4.01 -5.75
C LYS A 34 -3.07 -3.41 -5.25
N ASN A 35 -2.19 -3.07 -6.17
CA ASN A 35 -0.98 -2.36 -5.82
C ASN A 35 -1.30 -0.90 -5.46
N ILE A 36 -0.29 -0.16 -5.03
CA ILE A 36 -0.46 1.22 -4.59
C ILE A 36 -1.15 2.08 -5.65
N VAL A 37 -0.74 1.96 -6.90
CA VAL A 37 -1.30 2.75 -7.99
C VAL A 37 -2.76 2.38 -8.25
N GLN A 38 -3.06 1.10 -8.30
CA GLN A 38 -4.42 0.60 -8.49
C GLN A 38 -5.34 0.98 -7.33
N THR A 39 -4.82 0.94 -6.12
CA THR A 39 -5.57 1.34 -4.93
C THR A 39 -5.88 2.84 -4.97
N ALA A 40 -4.92 3.65 -5.38
CA ALA A 40 -5.12 5.09 -5.52
C ALA A 40 -6.16 5.41 -6.61
N VAL A 41 -6.09 4.73 -7.75
CA VAL A 41 -7.08 4.89 -8.83
C VAL A 41 -8.47 4.50 -8.35
N ALA A 42 -8.59 3.38 -7.65
CA ALA A 42 -9.87 2.89 -7.17
C ALA A 42 -10.50 3.80 -6.12
N ALA A 43 -9.70 4.51 -5.34
CA ALA A 43 -10.20 5.44 -4.34
C ALA A 43 -10.84 6.69 -4.94
N GLY A 44 -10.50 7.04 -6.16
CA GLY A 44 -11.13 8.16 -6.87
C GLY A 44 -10.71 9.55 -6.42
N SER A 45 -10.04 9.69 -5.31
CA SER A 45 -9.64 10.97 -4.74
C SER A 45 -8.23 11.42 -5.12
N PHE A 46 -7.58 10.68 -5.98
CA PHE A 46 -6.16 10.87 -6.32
C PHE A 46 -5.94 11.04 -7.82
N LYS A 47 -6.91 11.60 -8.51
CA LYS A 47 -6.82 11.77 -9.97
C LYS A 47 -5.61 12.60 -10.38
N THR A 48 -5.39 13.70 -9.70
CA THR A 48 -4.25 14.57 -9.95
C THR A 48 -2.92 13.85 -9.65
N LEU A 49 -2.85 13.16 -8.52
CA LEU A 49 -1.65 12.40 -8.14
C LEU A 49 -1.32 11.33 -9.19
N VAL A 50 -2.31 10.53 -9.58
CA VAL A 50 -2.12 9.47 -10.57
C VAL A 50 -1.66 10.03 -11.91
N LYS A 51 -2.25 11.16 -12.32
CA LYS A 51 -1.83 11.84 -13.55
C LYS A 51 -0.36 12.27 -13.49
N LEU A 52 0.03 12.90 -12.41
CA LEU A 52 1.42 13.36 -12.21
C LEU A 52 2.41 12.18 -12.11
N VAL A 53 2.02 11.11 -11.44
CA VAL A 53 2.84 9.90 -11.34
C VAL A 53 3.08 9.29 -12.73
N LYS A 54 2.05 9.22 -13.55
CA LYS A 54 2.19 8.74 -14.93
C LYS A 54 3.06 9.69 -15.76
N GLN A 55 2.85 10.98 -15.62
CA GLN A 55 3.63 12.00 -16.34
C GLN A 55 5.11 11.97 -15.97
N ALA A 56 5.41 11.68 -14.70
CA ALA A 56 6.78 11.55 -14.22
C ALA A 56 7.41 10.19 -14.56
N GLY A 57 6.63 9.25 -15.07
CA GLY A 57 7.11 7.89 -15.37
C GLY A 57 7.33 7.04 -14.13
N LEU A 58 6.75 7.39 -13.00
CA LEU A 58 6.93 6.68 -11.73
C LEU A 58 5.89 5.59 -11.47
N ALA A 59 4.91 5.44 -12.33
CA ALA A 59 3.86 4.43 -12.14
C ALA A 59 4.44 3.02 -12.00
N GLY A 60 5.43 2.68 -12.81
CA GLY A 60 6.12 1.40 -12.71
C GLY A 60 6.89 1.24 -11.40
N ALA A 61 7.56 2.28 -10.94
CA ALA A 61 8.30 2.24 -9.70
C ALA A 61 7.37 2.05 -8.49
N LEU A 62 6.21 2.70 -8.51
CA LEU A 62 5.21 2.56 -7.45
C LEU A 62 4.41 1.25 -7.53
N ALA A 63 4.42 0.61 -8.68
CA ALA A 63 3.79 -0.70 -8.88
C ALA A 63 4.77 -1.85 -8.65
N ALA A 64 6.06 -1.56 -8.50
CA ALA A 64 7.07 -2.59 -8.31
C ALA A 64 6.86 -3.37 -7.02
N PRO A 65 7.23 -4.65 -6.97
CA PRO A 65 7.17 -5.42 -5.75
C PRO A 65 8.17 -4.87 -4.75
N GLY A 66 7.76 -4.82 -3.50
CA GLY A 66 8.61 -4.34 -2.43
C GLY A 66 7.81 -3.43 -1.52
N PRO A 67 8.09 -3.43 -0.23
CA PRO A 67 7.32 -2.61 0.66
C PRO A 67 7.63 -1.13 0.43
N LEU A 68 6.59 -0.38 0.16
CA LEU A 68 6.66 1.08 0.01
C LEU A 68 5.59 1.72 0.88
N THR A 69 5.89 2.89 1.41
CA THR A 69 4.90 3.72 2.08
C THR A 69 4.73 5.00 1.28
N VAL A 70 3.50 5.27 0.88
CA VAL A 70 3.19 6.44 0.06
C VAL A 70 2.30 7.39 0.85
N PHE A 71 2.74 8.63 0.97
CA PHE A 71 1.90 9.70 1.52
C PHE A 71 1.16 10.36 0.37
N ALA A 72 -0.08 9.94 0.14
CA ALA A 72 -0.85 10.35 -1.02
C ALA A 72 -1.69 11.60 -0.72
N PRO A 73 -1.35 12.74 -1.32
CA PRO A 73 -2.19 13.93 -1.20
C PRO A 73 -3.44 13.76 -2.04
N THR A 74 -4.58 14.21 -1.52
CA THR A 74 -5.85 14.19 -2.24
C THR A 74 -5.89 15.26 -3.32
N ASP A 75 -6.89 15.19 -4.19
CA ASP A 75 -7.13 16.26 -5.17
C ASP A 75 -7.37 17.61 -4.48
N ALA A 76 -8.05 17.61 -3.33
CA ALA A 76 -8.21 18.80 -2.50
C ALA A 76 -6.87 19.33 -1.97
N ALA A 77 -5.93 18.45 -1.69
CA ALA A 77 -4.59 18.85 -1.28
C ALA A 77 -3.85 19.56 -2.41
N PHE A 78 -3.98 19.07 -3.62
CA PHE A 78 -3.40 19.73 -4.80
C PHE A 78 -4.07 21.08 -5.09
N ALA A 79 -5.36 21.21 -4.79
CA ALA A 79 -6.06 22.48 -4.94
C ALA A 79 -5.52 23.58 -4.01
N LYS A 80 -4.87 23.21 -2.93
CA LYS A 80 -4.22 24.16 -2.01
C LYS A 80 -2.85 24.62 -2.50
N VAL A 81 -2.27 23.93 -3.46
CA VAL A 81 -1.00 24.33 -4.05
C VAL A 81 -1.25 25.46 -5.03
N PRO A 82 -0.46 26.55 -5.01
CA PRO A 82 -0.60 27.61 -6.00
C PRO A 82 -0.50 27.05 -7.41
N LYS A 83 -1.42 27.48 -8.26
CA LYS A 83 -1.47 26.99 -9.65
C LYS A 83 -0.16 27.20 -10.40
N GLY A 84 0.54 28.28 -10.13
CA GLY A 84 1.84 28.53 -10.72
C GLY A 84 2.89 27.51 -10.31
N THR A 85 2.90 27.11 -9.04
CA THR A 85 3.82 26.10 -8.55
C THR A 85 3.52 24.74 -9.16
N LEU A 86 2.24 24.38 -9.20
CA LEU A 86 1.83 23.11 -9.80
C LEU A 86 2.15 23.05 -11.29
N ALA A 87 1.92 24.15 -12.01
CA ALA A 87 2.26 24.24 -13.43
C ALA A 87 3.77 24.16 -13.66
N ALA A 88 4.56 24.80 -12.82
CA ALA A 88 6.02 24.73 -12.89
C ALA A 88 6.52 23.31 -12.65
N LEU A 89 5.95 22.61 -11.67
CA LEU A 89 6.28 21.21 -11.40
C LEU A 89 5.88 20.30 -12.56
N ALA A 90 4.73 20.56 -13.18
CA ALA A 90 4.27 19.75 -14.30
C ALA A 90 5.13 19.93 -15.55
N LYS A 91 5.74 21.09 -15.70
CA LYS A 91 6.64 21.39 -16.83
C LYS A 91 8.04 20.79 -16.63
N ASP A 92 8.49 20.70 -15.40
CA ASP A 92 9.82 20.21 -15.06
C ASP A 92 9.71 18.79 -14.51
N LYS A 93 9.96 17.81 -15.36
CA LYS A 93 9.88 16.41 -14.98
C LYS A 93 10.83 16.04 -13.84
N ALA A 94 11.99 16.66 -13.79
CA ALA A 94 12.96 16.37 -12.74
C ALA A 94 12.44 16.83 -11.38
N LYS A 95 11.89 18.04 -11.29
CA LYS A 95 11.27 18.54 -10.08
C LYS A 95 10.03 17.77 -9.70
N LEU A 96 9.20 17.43 -10.67
CA LEU A 96 8.01 16.62 -10.47
C LEU A 96 8.39 15.26 -9.87
N LYS A 97 9.39 14.61 -10.43
CA LYS A 97 9.88 13.33 -9.93
C LYS A 97 10.42 13.47 -8.51
N ALA A 98 11.19 14.50 -8.23
CA ALA A 98 11.72 14.74 -6.89
C ALA A 98 10.61 14.95 -5.85
N VAL A 99 9.59 15.73 -6.18
CA VAL A 99 8.44 15.94 -5.30
C VAL A 99 7.67 14.65 -5.09
N LEU A 100 7.44 13.87 -6.13
CA LEU A 100 6.72 12.60 -6.00
C LEU A 100 7.51 11.58 -5.18
N LEU A 101 8.83 11.50 -5.37
CA LEU A 101 9.69 10.64 -4.56
C LEU A 101 9.77 11.11 -3.11
N TYR A 102 9.57 12.39 -2.86
CA TYR A 102 9.49 12.94 -1.51
C TYR A 102 8.22 12.49 -0.77
N HIS A 103 7.24 11.98 -1.47
CA HIS A 103 6.04 11.39 -0.88
C HIS A 103 6.15 9.87 -0.67
N VAL A 104 7.26 9.27 -1.08
CA VAL A 104 7.45 7.83 -1.03
C VAL A 104 8.59 7.48 -0.09
N VAL A 105 8.33 6.56 0.81
CA VAL A 105 9.33 6.05 1.75
C VAL A 105 9.53 4.57 1.48
N SER A 106 10.78 4.12 1.48
CA SER A 106 11.09 2.71 1.37
C SER A 106 10.77 2.00 2.67
N GLY A 107 10.04 0.91 2.58
CA GLY A 107 9.60 0.15 3.74
C GLY A 107 8.11 0.26 3.98
N ARG A 108 7.59 -0.62 4.79
CA ARG A 108 6.18 -0.62 5.16
C ARG A 108 6.04 0.02 6.53
N PHE A 109 5.61 1.25 6.57
CA PHE A 109 5.38 1.98 7.80
C PHE A 109 3.90 2.24 8.01
N THR A 110 3.31 1.56 8.98
CA THR A 110 1.97 1.92 9.46
C THR A 110 2.06 3.25 10.23
N ALA A 111 0.93 3.88 10.47
CA ALA A 111 0.90 5.13 11.23
C ALA A 111 1.55 4.99 12.61
N ALA A 112 1.31 3.88 13.29
CA ALA A 112 1.92 3.62 14.60
C ALA A 112 3.43 3.48 14.50
N HIS A 113 3.93 2.80 13.47
CA HIS A 113 5.38 2.66 13.25
C HIS A 113 6.02 3.98 12.89
N ALA A 114 5.39 4.74 12.02
CA ALA A 114 5.88 6.05 11.60
C ALA A 114 6.01 7.00 12.80
N LEU A 115 5.04 6.97 13.72
CA LEU A 115 5.06 7.78 14.93
C LEU A 115 6.22 7.41 15.86
N LYS A 116 6.57 6.13 15.93
CA LYS A 116 7.72 5.69 16.75
C LYS A 116 9.04 6.17 16.18
N GLN A 117 9.15 6.24 14.86
CA GLN A 117 10.38 6.68 14.21
C GLN A 117 10.57 8.19 14.26
N LYS A 118 9.52 8.96 14.44
CA LYS A 118 9.49 10.42 14.44
C LYS A 118 9.96 11.08 13.14
N SER A 119 10.78 10.40 12.37
CA SER A 119 11.23 10.87 11.07
C SER A 119 11.42 9.68 10.12
N LEU A 120 11.18 9.90 8.85
CA LEU A 120 11.35 8.88 7.81
C LEU A 120 12.11 9.49 6.64
N THR A 121 13.05 8.75 6.10
CA THR A 121 13.79 9.17 4.91
C THR A 121 13.02 8.76 3.66
N THR A 122 12.83 9.70 2.77
CA THR A 122 12.11 9.47 1.51
C THR A 122 13.04 8.98 0.42
N LEU A 123 12.46 8.42 -0.64
CA LEU A 123 13.23 8.05 -1.84
C LEU A 123 13.79 9.27 -2.57
N GLY A 124 13.24 10.45 -2.32
CA GLY A 124 13.76 11.69 -2.86
C GLY A 124 14.96 12.25 -2.12
N GLY A 125 15.39 11.58 -1.05
CA GLY A 125 16.55 12.01 -0.25
C GLY A 125 16.20 12.96 0.89
N GLY A 126 14.98 13.43 0.97
CA GLY A 126 14.54 14.30 2.05
C GLY A 126 14.01 13.51 3.25
N THR A 127 13.87 14.18 4.36
CA THR A 127 13.33 13.60 5.58
C THR A 127 11.93 14.14 5.87
N LEU A 128 11.03 13.25 6.25
CA LEU A 128 9.70 13.60 6.71
C LEU A 128 9.66 13.52 8.23
N THR A 129 9.16 14.55 8.87
CA THR A 129 8.96 14.55 10.32
C THR A 129 7.54 14.11 10.62
N ILE A 130 7.41 13.10 11.46
CA ILE A 130 6.14 12.53 11.85
C ILE A 130 5.84 12.93 13.29
N GLY A 131 4.66 13.43 13.53
CA GLY A 131 4.25 13.83 14.87
C GLY A 131 2.75 13.79 15.06
N THR A 132 2.33 14.04 16.28
CA THR A 132 0.91 14.16 16.61
C THR A 132 0.62 15.54 17.17
N ARG A 133 -0.53 16.07 16.80
CA ARG A 133 -1.09 17.29 17.37
C ARG A 133 -2.57 17.08 17.55
N HIS A 134 -3.08 17.34 18.74
CA HIS A 134 -4.48 17.18 19.07
C HIS A 134 -5.03 15.79 18.69
N GLY A 135 -4.23 14.73 18.95
CA GLY A 135 -4.63 13.36 18.66
C GLY A 135 -4.61 12.99 17.16
N LYS A 136 -4.07 13.85 16.31
CA LYS A 136 -4.01 13.61 14.86
C LYS A 136 -2.57 13.50 14.40
N VAL A 137 -2.35 12.60 13.43
CA VAL A 137 -1.01 12.39 12.88
C VAL A 137 -0.72 13.43 11.81
N TYR A 138 0.47 13.98 11.89
CA TYR A 138 0.99 14.95 10.94
C TYR A 138 2.30 14.46 10.34
N VAL A 139 2.47 14.70 9.07
CA VAL A 139 3.72 14.48 8.34
C VAL A 139 4.17 15.85 7.86
N ASN A 140 5.23 16.37 8.46
CA ASN A 140 5.64 17.76 8.30
C ASN A 140 4.46 18.69 8.65
N ARG A 141 3.90 19.37 7.65
CA ARG A 141 2.74 20.25 7.82
C ARG A 141 1.43 19.64 7.33
N ALA A 142 1.50 18.44 6.74
CA ALA A 142 0.35 17.75 6.21
C ALA A 142 -0.29 16.88 7.27
N ARG A 143 -1.61 16.96 7.39
CA ARG A 143 -2.34 16.10 8.31
C ARG A 143 -2.71 14.81 7.60
N VAL A 144 -2.51 13.70 8.26
CA VAL A 144 -2.99 12.40 7.78
C VAL A 144 -4.48 12.30 8.05
N ILE A 145 -5.27 12.25 6.99
CA ILE A 145 -6.72 12.16 7.10
C ILE A 145 -7.23 10.72 7.05
N LYS A 146 -6.47 9.83 6.45
CA LYS A 146 -6.74 8.40 6.45
C LYS A 146 -5.42 7.65 6.44
N ALA A 147 -5.23 6.79 7.38
CA ALA A 147 -3.99 6.05 7.54
C ALA A 147 -4.21 4.56 7.23
N ASN A 148 -3.11 3.85 7.01
CA ASN A 148 -3.09 2.40 6.87
C ASN A 148 -4.00 1.86 5.77
N VAL A 149 -4.04 2.53 4.62
CA VAL A 149 -4.69 1.99 3.44
C VAL A 149 -3.74 0.96 2.84
N MET A 150 -4.08 -0.30 3.00
CA MET A 150 -3.20 -1.40 2.60
C MET A 150 -3.23 -1.63 1.10
N ALA A 151 -2.06 -1.87 0.54
CA ALA A 151 -1.89 -2.27 -0.84
C ALA A 151 -0.98 -3.51 -0.89
N SER A 152 -0.97 -4.22 -2.01
CA SER A 152 -0.17 -5.45 -2.14
C SER A 152 1.32 -5.22 -1.95
N ASN A 153 1.81 -4.07 -2.37
CA ASN A 153 3.22 -3.72 -2.33
C ASN A 153 3.54 -2.60 -1.34
N GLY A 154 2.64 -2.27 -0.44
CA GLY A 154 2.92 -1.24 0.56
C GLY A 154 1.70 -0.70 1.28
N VAL A 155 1.86 0.49 1.81
CA VAL A 155 0.83 1.18 2.59
C VAL A 155 0.67 2.60 2.06
N ILE A 156 -0.57 3.08 2.02
CA ILE A 156 -0.88 4.45 1.63
C ILE A 156 -1.43 5.19 2.84
N HIS A 157 -0.88 6.35 3.11
CA HIS A 157 -1.42 7.29 4.08
C HIS A 157 -1.92 8.52 3.33
N VAL A 158 -3.19 8.81 3.48
CA VAL A 158 -3.82 9.94 2.79
C VAL A 158 -3.59 11.21 3.57
N ILE A 159 -3.04 12.22 2.93
CA ILE A 159 -2.72 13.51 3.54
C ILE A 159 -3.49 14.64 2.87
N ASN A 160 -3.70 15.71 3.61
CA ASN A 160 -4.48 16.85 3.15
C ASN A 160 -3.67 18.00 2.58
N ARG A 161 -2.38 17.81 2.40
CA ARG A 161 -1.47 18.79 1.77
C ARG A 161 -0.39 18.07 0.99
N VAL A 162 0.08 18.69 -0.05
CA VAL A 162 1.22 18.20 -0.82
C VAL A 162 2.50 18.50 -0.05
N LEU A 163 3.37 17.51 0.05
CA LEU A 163 4.68 17.67 0.67
C LEU A 163 5.64 18.21 -0.39
N ILE A 164 6.14 19.40 -0.17
CA ILE A 164 7.11 20.04 -1.06
C ILE A 164 8.43 20.06 -0.30
N PRO A 165 9.48 19.47 -0.85
CA PRO A 165 10.78 19.54 -0.20
C PRO A 165 11.24 20.99 -0.16
N ALA A 166 11.90 21.35 0.92
CA ALA A 166 12.54 22.66 1.00
C ALA A 166 13.70 22.68 0.00
N SER A 167 13.68 23.65 -0.85
CA SER A 167 14.75 23.87 -1.84
C SER A 167 15.97 24.50 -1.17
#